data_36719fc8d9c146dbf69455a48b0c9218
#
_entry.id   36719fc8d9c146dbf69455a48b0c9218
#
_cell.length_a   1.000
_cell.length_b   1.000
_cell.length_c   1.000
_cell.angle_alpha   90.00
_cell.angle_beta   90.00
_cell.angle_gamma   90.00
#
_symmetry.space_group_name_H-M   'P 1'
#
loop_
_entity.id
_entity.type
_entity.pdbx_description
1 polymer ?
#
loop_
_entity_poly.entity_id
_entity_poly.type
_entity_poly.pdbx_seq_one_letter_code
_entity_poly.pdbx_strand_id
1 'polypeptide(L)'
;MPMIGEKKVIRFDWAAKNILRDKVNFDVLEGFLTAVLEKDIQIINLLESESNQMEETNKFNRVDLLTVDDKGEHIIIEIQNEREVHYLERLLYGSSKLIVDNLKLGEEFKKIKKVISISILYFTLGERVDDYVYYGKTEFKGIHTHNPLILKRKEEKTIKTLETKDIYPEYYLIEVERFKDIIQSDLDEWIYFLKNESIRDDFKSKNIRKAQEKLDLLKLSPDERKRYDKYLLNLASELDIIEGAREEGMEKGELIGDIRLAQSAKGLSISDKNELKQLSIEELARKLQCLIRMKS
;
A
#
# COMPACT_ATOMS: atom_id res chain seq x y z
N MET A 1 8.06 15.21 -25.54
CA MET A 1 6.63 15.56 -25.69
C MET A 1 5.89 14.30 -26.12
N PRO A 2 5.08 13.67 -25.26
CA PRO A 2 4.19 12.63 -25.71
C PRO A 2 2.97 13.26 -26.39
N MET A 3 2.54 12.66 -27.46
CA MET A 3 1.49 13.14 -28.35
C MET A 3 0.13 13.14 -27.62
N ILE A 4 -0.54 14.29 -27.67
CA ILE A 4 -1.91 14.50 -27.22
C ILE A 4 -2.82 13.78 -28.21
N GLY A 5 -3.36 12.61 -27.82
CA GLY A 5 -4.30 11.89 -28.69
C GLY A 5 -4.84 10.56 -28.16
N GLU A 6 -4.34 10.04 -27.05
CA GLU A 6 -4.89 8.83 -26.46
C GLU A 6 -5.99 9.17 -25.45
N LYS A 7 -7.15 8.52 -25.58
CA LYS A 7 -8.25 8.57 -24.61
C LYS A 7 -7.63 8.37 -23.22
N LYS A 8 -7.64 9.39 -22.36
CA LYS A 8 -7.20 9.26 -20.97
C LYS A 8 -8.05 8.16 -20.32
N VAL A 9 -7.43 7.01 -20.18
CA VAL A 9 -8.02 5.87 -19.47
C VAL A 9 -8.09 6.27 -17.99
N ILE A 10 -9.21 6.00 -17.35
CA ILE A 10 -9.39 6.23 -15.91
C ILE A 10 -8.33 5.40 -15.19
N ARG A 11 -7.45 6.01 -14.37
CA ARG A 11 -6.44 5.24 -13.62
C ARG A 11 -7.14 4.23 -12.74
N PHE A 12 -6.70 3.02 -12.82
CA PHE A 12 -7.40 1.89 -12.20
C PHE A 12 -7.44 1.96 -10.66
N ASP A 13 -6.46 2.60 -10.02
CA ASP A 13 -6.47 2.83 -8.58
C ASP A 13 -7.76 3.52 -8.11
N TRP A 14 -8.18 4.59 -8.80
CA TRP A 14 -9.44 5.26 -8.51
C TRP A 14 -10.65 4.38 -8.83
N ALA A 15 -10.65 3.71 -9.98
CA ALA A 15 -11.72 2.82 -10.38
C ALA A 15 -11.84 1.62 -9.43
N ALA A 16 -10.71 0.99 -9.07
CA ALA A 16 -10.68 -0.10 -8.10
C ALA A 16 -11.21 0.33 -6.74
N LYS A 17 -10.76 1.47 -6.22
CA LYS A 17 -11.29 2.03 -4.97
C LYS A 17 -12.80 2.24 -5.02
N ASN A 18 -13.34 2.76 -6.10
CA ASN A 18 -14.78 2.97 -6.26
C ASN A 18 -15.54 1.65 -6.44
N ILE A 19 -15.05 0.73 -7.28
CA ILE A 19 -15.68 -0.56 -7.52
C ILE A 19 -15.71 -1.40 -6.23
N LEU A 20 -14.59 -1.47 -5.52
CA LEU A 20 -14.45 -2.30 -4.33
C LEU A 20 -15.15 -1.70 -3.09
N ARG A 21 -15.30 -0.37 -3.02
CA ARG A 21 -15.96 0.32 -1.89
C ARG A 21 -17.48 0.34 -1.97
N ASP A 22 -18.06 0.14 -3.13
CA ASP A 22 -19.49 0.20 -3.29
C ASP A 22 -20.13 -1.07 -2.72
N LYS A 23 -21.00 -0.90 -1.71
CA LYS A 23 -21.77 -1.99 -1.08
C LYS A 23 -22.60 -2.80 -2.07
N VAL A 24 -22.97 -2.21 -3.21
CA VAL A 24 -23.69 -2.89 -4.31
C VAL A 24 -22.75 -3.87 -5.05
N ASN A 25 -21.45 -3.77 -4.87
CA ASN A 25 -20.44 -4.55 -5.58
C ASN A 25 -19.70 -5.56 -4.66
N PHE A 26 -20.30 -5.98 -3.55
CA PHE A 26 -19.69 -7.00 -2.68
C PHE A 26 -19.26 -8.25 -3.43
N ASP A 27 -20.02 -8.65 -4.44
CA ASP A 27 -19.69 -9.78 -5.29
C ASP A 27 -18.36 -9.61 -6.05
N VAL A 28 -18.03 -8.40 -6.49
CA VAL A 28 -16.72 -8.10 -7.11
C VAL A 28 -15.60 -8.24 -6.09
N LEU A 29 -15.79 -7.65 -4.91
CA LEU A 29 -14.82 -7.72 -3.81
C LEU A 29 -14.63 -9.17 -3.32
N GLU A 30 -15.71 -9.93 -3.17
CA GLU A 30 -15.67 -11.36 -2.83
C GLU A 30 -14.91 -12.17 -3.88
N GLY A 31 -15.09 -11.87 -5.16
CA GLY A 31 -14.35 -12.51 -6.26
C GLY A 31 -12.86 -12.27 -6.15
N PHE A 32 -12.45 -11.02 -5.96
CA PHE A 32 -11.05 -10.66 -5.76
C PHE A 32 -10.46 -11.34 -4.52
N LEU A 33 -11.13 -11.25 -3.38
CA LEU A 33 -10.67 -11.86 -2.12
C LEU A 33 -10.60 -13.38 -2.21
N THR A 34 -11.55 -14.02 -2.90
CA THR A 34 -11.54 -15.46 -3.14
C THR A 34 -10.28 -15.86 -3.92
N ALA A 35 -9.90 -15.09 -4.93
CA ALA A 35 -8.69 -15.35 -5.72
C ALA A 35 -7.40 -15.13 -4.91
N VAL A 36 -7.31 -14.05 -4.11
CA VAL A 36 -6.13 -13.75 -3.28
C VAL A 36 -5.94 -14.76 -2.17
N LEU A 37 -7.03 -15.16 -1.51
CA LEU A 37 -6.98 -15.98 -0.30
C LEU A 37 -7.13 -17.48 -0.59
N GLU A 38 -7.34 -17.85 -1.85
CA GLU A 38 -7.55 -19.23 -2.31
C GLU A 38 -8.63 -19.99 -1.50
N LYS A 39 -9.63 -19.25 -1.02
CA LYS A 39 -10.78 -19.76 -0.27
C LYS A 39 -12.01 -18.95 -0.62
N ASP A 40 -13.19 -19.59 -0.65
CA ASP A 40 -14.43 -18.85 -0.88
C ASP A 40 -14.67 -17.83 0.24
N ILE A 41 -14.86 -16.58 -0.14
CA ILE A 41 -15.07 -15.45 0.79
C ILE A 41 -16.49 -14.93 0.59
N GLN A 42 -17.17 -14.73 1.71
CA GLN A 42 -18.42 -13.99 1.80
C GLN A 42 -18.24 -12.79 2.72
N ILE A 43 -18.61 -11.62 2.26
CA ILE A 43 -18.49 -10.38 3.02
C ILE A 43 -19.80 -10.11 3.73
N ILE A 44 -19.72 -9.98 5.08
CA ILE A 44 -20.88 -9.61 5.90
C ILE A 44 -21.04 -8.11 5.96
N ASN A 45 -19.91 -7.38 6.10
CA ASN A 45 -19.97 -5.94 6.30
C ASN A 45 -18.73 -5.24 5.73
N LEU A 46 -18.96 -4.05 5.22
CA LEU A 46 -17.93 -3.07 4.90
C LEU A 46 -17.90 -2.08 6.07
N LEU A 47 -16.80 -2.05 6.80
CA LEU A 47 -16.62 -1.11 7.90
C LEU A 47 -16.11 0.21 7.32
N GLU A 48 -16.75 1.30 7.72
CA GLU A 48 -16.29 2.62 7.32
C GLU A 48 -14.92 2.87 7.96
N SER A 49 -13.93 3.19 7.14
CA SER A 49 -12.57 3.49 7.58
C SER A 49 -12.46 4.86 8.27
N GLU A 50 -13.59 5.46 8.62
CA GLU A 50 -13.68 6.68 9.43
C GLU A 50 -13.47 6.43 10.93
N SER A 51 -12.58 5.54 11.28
CA SER A 51 -12.17 5.47 12.68
C SER A 51 -11.33 6.68 13.02
N ASN A 52 -12.05 7.65 13.59
CA ASN A 52 -11.57 8.68 14.49
C ASN A 52 -10.91 9.94 13.91
N GLN A 53 -11.76 10.83 13.47
CA GLN A 53 -11.52 12.29 13.58
C GLN A 53 -11.54 12.78 15.05
N MET A 54 -11.17 12.00 16.04
CA MET A 54 -11.25 12.49 17.43
C MET A 54 -9.97 13.13 17.96
N GLU A 55 -8.84 13.02 17.25
CA GLU A 55 -7.66 13.84 17.57
C GLU A 55 -6.88 14.15 16.28
N GLU A 56 -6.72 15.43 15.97
CA GLU A 56 -5.89 15.95 14.86
C GLU A 56 -4.40 15.55 14.93
N THR A 57 -3.99 14.86 15.99
CA THR A 57 -2.61 14.46 16.25
C THR A 57 -2.28 13.02 15.85
N ASN A 58 -3.28 12.20 15.54
CA ASN A 58 -3.03 10.81 15.14
C ASN A 58 -2.68 10.73 13.66
N LYS A 59 -1.43 10.34 13.36
CA LYS A 59 -0.94 10.02 12.02
C LYS A 59 -1.94 9.12 11.31
N PHE A 60 -2.44 9.62 10.19
CA PHE A 60 -3.50 9.03 9.38
C PHE A 60 -3.20 7.58 9.00
N ASN A 61 -3.95 6.66 9.55
CA ASN A 61 -4.04 5.29 9.05
C ASN A 61 -5.40 5.12 8.38
N ARG A 62 -5.57 5.75 7.22
CA ARG A 62 -6.74 5.52 6.37
C ARG A 62 -6.48 4.27 5.57
N VAL A 63 -7.05 3.16 5.99
CA VAL A 63 -7.18 1.99 5.12
C VAL A 63 -8.19 2.33 4.01
N ASP A 64 -7.89 1.94 2.78
CA ASP A 64 -8.79 2.21 1.67
C ASP A 64 -10.10 1.44 1.81
N LEU A 65 -10.02 0.22 2.33
CA LEU A 65 -11.16 -0.65 2.55
C LEU A 65 -10.94 -1.56 3.75
N LEU A 66 -11.94 -1.65 4.63
CA LEU A 66 -11.98 -2.58 5.74
C LEU A 66 -13.27 -3.40 5.68
N THR A 67 -13.16 -4.71 5.63
CA THR A 67 -14.29 -5.61 5.56
C THR A 67 -14.20 -6.74 6.59
N VAL A 68 -15.33 -7.37 6.88
CA VAL A 68 -15.44 -8.53 7.76
C VAL A 68 -16.08 -9.66 6.97
N ASP A 69 -15.45 -10.82 6.97
CA ASP A 69 -15.97 -12.03 6.35
C ASP A 69 -16.95 -12.80 7.26
N ASP A 70 -17.52 -13.89 6.75
CA ASP A 70 -18.47 -14.76 7.44
C ASP A 70 -17.86 -15.46 8.69
N LYS A 71 -16.54 -15.52 8.79
CA LYS A 71 -15.82 -16.05 9.97
C LYS A 71 -15.50 -14.98 11.00
N GLY A 72 -15.80 -13.73 10.69
CA GLY A 72 -15.49 -12.56 11.52
C GLY A 72 -14.00 -12.17 11.45
N GLU A 73 -13.27 -12.59 10.40
CA GLU A 73 -11.93 -12.13 10.13
C GLU A 73 -11.99 -10.71 9.55
N HIS A 74 -11.10 -9.83 9.96
CA HIS A 74 -10.98 -8.48 9.44
C HIS A 74 -10.02 -8.46 8.26
N ILE A 75 -10.49 -7.98 7.13
CA ILE A 75 -9.68 -7.89 5.90
C ILE A 75 -9.48 -6.43 5.56
N ILE A 76 -8.24 -5.99 5.57
CA ILE A 76 -7.79 -4.67 5.13
C ILE A 76 -7.33 -4.78 3.68
N ILE A 77 -7.77 -3.85 2.85
CA ILE A 77 -7.26 -3.71 1.48
C ILE A 77 -6.78 -2.29 1.33
N GLU A 78 -5.52 -2.13 0.93
CA GLU A 78 -4.90 -0.85 0.61
C GLU A 78 -4.45 -0.85 -0.85
N ILE A 79 -4.70 0.27 -1.54
CA ILE A 79 -4.27 0.47 -2.92
C ILE A 79 -3.34 1.68 -2.92
N GLN A 80 -2.06 1.44 -3.19
CA GLN A 80 -1.01 2.44 -3.12
C GLN A 80 -0.34 2.66 -4.47
N ASN A 81 -0.24 3.92 -4.88
CA ASN A 81 0.37 4.32 -6.16
C ASN A 81 1.81 4.77 -6.02
N GLU A 82 2.20 5.19 -4.82
CA GLU A 82 3.51 5.79 -4.58
C GLU A 82 4.26 5.05 -3.49
N ARG A 83 5.58 4.98 -3.67
CA ARG A 83 6.47 4.31 -2.72
C ARG A 83 6.60 5.13 -1.45
N GLU A 84 6.19 4.56 -0.34
CA GLU A 84 6.49 5.07 1.00
C GLU A 84 7.75 4.40 1.57
N VAL A 85 8.63 5.19 2.18
CA VAL A 85 9.93 4.69 2.72
C VAL A 85 9.73 3.65 3.83
N HIS A 86 8.69 3.83 4.66
CA HIS A 86 8.39 2.97 5.81
C HIS A 86 7.07 2.21 5.64
N TYR A 87 6.84 1.69 4.44
CA TYR A 87 5.56 1.06 4.10
C TYR A 87 5.26 -0.18 4.96
N LEU A 88 6.25 -1.04 5.19
CA LEU A 88 6.04 -2.27 5.99
C LEU A 88 5.75 -1.97 7.46
N GLU A 89 6.41 -0.96 8.03
CA GLU A 89 6.14 -0.49 9.39
C GLU A 89 4.72 0.08 9.51
N ARG A 90 4.25 0.77 8.45
CA ARG A 90 2.87 1.26 8.39
C ARG A 90 1.86 0.13 8.37
N LEU A 91 2.08 -0.93 7.59
CA LEU A 91 1.22 -2.11 7.56
C LEU A 91 1.15 -2.80 8.92
N LEU A 92 2.30 -2.96 9.57
CA LEU A 92 2.37 -3.53 10.92
C LEU A 92 1.58 -2.68 11.93
N TYR A 93 1.78 -1.35 11.88
CA TYR A 93 1.04 -0.41 12.74
C TYR A 93 -0.47 -0.50 12.50
N GLY A 94 -0.92 -0.48 11.23
CA GLY A 94 -2.35 -0.55 10.87
C GLY A 94 -3.02 -1.82 11.35
N SER A 95 -2.40 -2.96 11.12
CA SER A 95 -2.91 -4.26 11.58
C SER A 95 -2.97 -4.34 13.11
N SER A 96 -1.93 -3.84 13.80
CA SER A 96 -1.87 -3.81 15.27
C SER A 96 -2.94 -2.88 15.86
N LYS A 97 -3.10 -1.69 15.28
CA LYS A 97 -4.12 -0.73 15.70
C LYS A 97 -5.52 -1.31 15.56
N LEU A 98 -5.83 -1.96 14.43
CA LEU A 98 -7.13 -2.60 14.22
C LEU A 98 -7.41 -3.66 15.28
N ILE A 99 -6.41 -4.46 15.66
CA ILE A 99 -6.56 -5.46 16.73
C ILE A 99 -6.90 -4.78 18.07
N VAL A 100 -6.18 -3.70 18.41
CA VAL A 100 -6.38 -2.97 19.66
C VAL A 100 -7.73 -2.28 19.70
N ASP A 101 -8.12 -1.61 18.61
CA ASP A 101 -9.38 -0.86 18.51
C ASP A 101 -10.61 -1.78 18.59
N ASN A 102 -10.48 -3.05 18.17
CA ASN A 102 -11.56 -4.03 18.22
C ASN A 102 -11.61 -4.85 19.52
N LEU A 103 -10.67 -4.67 20.44
CA LEU A 103 -10.68 -5.31 21.76
C LEU A 103 -10.95 -4.26 22.83
N LYS A 104 -12.17 -4.27 23.40
CA LYS A 104 -12.54 -3.32 24.46
C LYS A 104 -11.82 -3.63 25.76
N LEU A 105 -11.59 -2.58 26.56
CA LEU A 105 -10.98 -2.73 27.88
C LEU A 105 -11.80 -3.70 28.77
N GLY A 106 -11.11 -4.71 29.31
CA GLY A 106 -11.74 -5.77 30.13
C GLY A 106 -12.28 -6.96 29.34
N GLU A 107 -12.18 -6.96 28.02
CA GLU A 107 -12.53 -8.14 27.21
C GLU A 107 -11.42 -9.18 27.23
N GLU A 108 -11.80 -10.45 27.09
CA GLU A 108 -10.85 -11.55 27.03
C GLU A 108 -10.09 -11.57 25.70
N PHE A 109 -8.78 -11.84 25.73
CA PHE A 109 -7.94 -11.94 24.54
C PHE A 109 -8.42 -12.97 23.50
N LYS A 110 -9.26 -13.92 23.89
CA LYS A 110 -9.89 -14.88 22.95
C LYS A 110 -10.79 -14.21 21.91
N LYS A 111 -11.21 -12.94 22.17
CA LYS A 111 -12.03 -12.15 21.25
C LYS A 111 -11.23 -11.44 20.17
N ILE A 112 -9.90 -11.46 20.25
CA ILE A 112 -9.04 -10.95 19.18
C ILE A 112 -9.43 -11.64 17.88
N LYS A 113 -9.74 -10.83 16.87
CA LYS A 113 -10.05 -11.28 15.52
C LYS A 113 -8.80 -11.28 14.68
N LYS A 114 -8.66 -12.28 13.82
CA LYS A 114 -7.59 -12.33 12.84
C LYS A 114 -7.71 -11.14 11.89
N VAL A 115 -6.56 -10.58 11.53
CA VAL A 115 -6.44 -9.52 10.52
C VAL A 115 -5.71 -10.08 9.31
N ILE A 116 -6.27 -9.85 8.13
CA ILE A 116 -5.63 -10.12 6.84
C ILE A 116 -5.41 -8.77 6.17
N SER A 117 -4.17 -8.42 5.86
CA SER A 117 -3.81 -7.16 5.20
C SER A 117 -3.37 -7.45 3.76
N ILE A 118 -4.07 -6.88 2.79
CA ILE A 118 -3.82 -7.02 1.36
C ILE A 118 -3.42 -5.66 0.81
N SER A 119 -2.22 -5.57 0.26
CA SER A 119 -1.68 -4.36 -0.33
C SER A 119 -1.54 -4.52 -1.84
N ILE A 120 -2.26 -3.69 -2.59
CA ILE A 120 -2.18 -3.60 -4.05
C ILE A 120 -1.26 -2.42 -4.37
N LEU A 121 -0.07 -2.71 -4.90
CA LEU A 121 1.01 -1.75 -5.07
C LEU A 121 1.27 -1.50 -6.55
N TYR A 122 1.18 -0.24 -6.96
CA TYR A 122 1.57 0.22 -8.30
C TYR A 122 3.02 0.74 -8.33
N PHE A 123 3.84 0.21 -7.43
CA PHE A 123 5.29 0.45 -7.36
C PHE A 123 6.00 -0.80 -6.85
N THR A 124 7.32 -0.78 -6.91
CA THR A 124 8.18 -1.89 -6.47
C THR A 124 8.76 -1.63 -5.09
N LEU A 125 8.59 -2.57 -4.15
CA LEU A 125 9.16 -2.50 -2.80
C LEU A 125 10.64 -2.90 -2.75
N GLY A 126 10.99 -3.98 -3.43
CA GLY A 126 12.32 -4.59 -3.38
C GLY A 126 13.12 -4.45 -4.66
N GLU A 127 14.47 -4.60 -4.57
CA GLU A 127 15.37 -4.40 -5.72
C GLU A 127 15.59 -5.66 -6.58
N ARG A 128 15.51 -6.87 -6.02
CA ARG A 128 15.78 -8.12 -6.76
C ARG A 128 14.76 -9.17 -6.37
N VAL A 129 13.67 -9.21 -7.10
CA VAL A 129 12.56 -10.10 -6.79
C VAL A 129 11.99 -10.68 -8.08
N ASP A 130 11.78 -12.00 -8.07
CA ASP A 130 11.33 -12.74 -9.23
C ASP A 130 9.81 -12.92 -9.27
N ASP A 131 9.12 -12.54 -8.19
CA ASP A 131 7.68 -12.68 -8.02
C ASP A 131 6.98 -11.30 -7.95
N TYR A 132 5.68 -11.29 -8.14
CA TYR A 132 4.83 -10.10 -8.03
C TYR A 132 3.88 -10.18 -6.84
N VAL A 133 3.79 -11.33 -6.14
CA VAL A 133 2.99 -11.53 -4.92
C VAL A 133 3.85 -12.09 -3.80
N TYR A 134 3.80 -11.45 -2.64
CA TYR A 134 4.50 -11.89 -1.44
C TYR A 134 3.50 -12.16 -0.34
N TYR A 135 3.60 -13.33 0.27
CA TYR A 135 2.78 -13.74 1.41
C TYR A 135 3.60 -13.76 2.69
N GLY A 136 3.15 -13.02 3.69
CA GLY A 136 3.76 -12.93 5.02
C GLY A 136 2.83 -13.46 6.11
N LYS A 137 3.36 -14.34 6.96
CA LYS A 137 2.67 -14.85 8.15
C LYS A 137 3.63 -15.06 9.30
N THR A 138 3.11 -15.12 10.52
CA THR A 138 3.90 -15.47 11.71
C THR A 138 3.83 -16.97 11.97
N GLU A 139 5.00 -17.61 12.00
CA GLU A 139 5.14 -19.04 12.35
C GLU A 139 6.05 -19.18 13.57
N PHE A 140 5.63 -20.02 14.53
CA PHE A 140 6.49 -20.45 15.63
C PHE A 140 6.93 -21.90 15.39
N LYS A 141 8.25 -22.09 15.33
CA LYS A 141 8.86 -23.42 15.14
C LYS A 141 9.79 -23.75 16.32
N GLY A 142 9.79 -25.00 16.71
CA GLY A 142 10.74 -25.49 17.71
C GLY A 142 12.18 -25.26 17.25
N ILE A 143 13.02 -24.66 18.09
CA ILE A 143 14.42 -24.33 17.73
C ILE A 143 15.20 -25.57 17.34
N HIS A 144 14.94 -26.70 18.02
CA HIS A 144 15.68 -27.94 17.80
C HIS A 144 15.05 -28.89 16.78
N THR A 145 13.70 -28.86 16.69
CA THR A 145 12.95 -29.84 15.87
C THR A 145 12.45 -29.29 14.57
N HIS A 146 12.42 -27.94 14.44
CA HIS A 146 11.82 -27.20 13.34
C HIS A 146 10.32 -27.48 13.11
N ASN A 147 9.68 -28.23 13.99
CA ASN A 147 8.27 -28.54 13.93
C ASN A 147 7.44 -27.28 14.28
N PRO A 148 6.28 -27.07 13.63
CA PRO A 148 5.40 -25.95 13.96
C PRO A 148 4.80 -26.11 15.36
N LEU A 149 4.60 -24.99 16.06
CA LEU A 149 3.84 -24.95 17.30
C LEU A 149 2.36 -25.10 16.98
N ILE A 150 1.76 -26.18 17.49
CA ILE A 150 0.33 -26.46 17.36
C ILE A 150 -0.32 -26.29 18.73
N LEU A 151 -1.36 -25.45 18.80
CA LEU A 151 -2.12 -25.19 20.01
C LEU A 151 -3.41 -26.02 20.00
N LYS A 152 -3.78 -26.57 21.15
CA LYS A 152 -5.09 -27.20 21.36
C LYS A 152 -5.90 -26.33 22.31
N ARG A 153 -7.04 -25.81 21.86
CA ARG A 153 -7.95 -25.02 22.68
C ARG A 153 -9.25 -25.80 22.87
N LYS A 154 -9.66 -25.91 24.10
CA LYS A 154 -10.98 -26.50 24.43
C LYS A 154 -12.03 -25.41 24.28
N GLU A 155 -12.98 -25.60 23.37
CA GLU A 155 -14.14 -24.75 23.16
C GLU A 155 -15.39 -25.55 23.53
N GLU A 156 -16.06 -25.20 24.63
CA GLU A 156 -17.25 -25.87 25.17
C GLU A 156 -17.14 -27.41 25.16
N LYS A 157 -17.58 -28.06 24.06
CA LYS A 157 -17.62 -29.52 23.92
C LYS A 157 -16.59 -30.07 22.92
N THR A 158 -15.80 -29.20 22.26
CA THR A 158 -14.86 -29.59 21.20
C THR A 158 -13.44 -29.15 21.52
N ILE A 159 -12.46 -29.89 20.99
CA ILE A 159 -11.05 -29.48 21.01
C ILE A 159 -10.72 -28.97 19.62
N LYS A 160 -10.45 -27.66 19.50
CA LYS A 160 -10.01 -27.03 18.28
C LYS A 160 -8.50 -27.00 18.23
N THR A 161 -7.93 -27.44 17.10
CA THR A 161 -6.51 -27.27 16.80
C THR A 161 -6.32 -25.92 16.14
N LEU A 162 -5.38 -25.13 16.65
CA LEU A 162 -5.06 -23.79 16.16
C LEU A 162 -3.58 -23.74 15.78
N GLU A 163 -3.30 -23.15 14.66
CA GLU A 163 -1.97 -22.73 14.27
C GLU A 163 -1.75 -21.24 14.58
N THR A 164 -0.50 -20.80 14.59
CA THR A 164 -0.19 -19.39 14.85
C THR A 164 -0.80 -18.46 13.79
N LYS A 165 -0.89 -18.91 12.54
CA LYS A 165 -1.56 -18.18 11.45
C LYS A 165 -3.04 -17.90 11.71
N ASP A 166 -3.72 -18.68 12.57
CA ASP A 166 -5.14 -18.46 12.90
C ASP A 166 -5.34 -17.30 13.88
N ILE A 167 -4.26 -16.77 14.45
CA ILE A 167 -4.29 -15.74 15.48
C ILE A 167 -3.58 -14.47 15.00
N TYR A 168 -2.38 -14.63 14.43
CA TYR A 168 -1.54 -13.52 14.01
C TYR A 168 -1.98 -12.96 12.66
N PRO A 169 -1.70 -11.67 12.38
CA PRO A 169 -1.97 -11.08 11.08
C PRO A 169 -1.27 -11.83 9.94
N GLU A 170 -1.92 -11.85 8.79
CA GLU A 170 -1.36 -12.27 7.51
C GLU A 170 -1.27 -11.06 6.58
N TYR A 171 -0.27 -11.06 5.72
CA TYR A 171 0.02 -9.97 4.79
C TYR A 171 0.18 -10.52 3.37
N TYR A 172 -0.49 -9.85 2.43
CA TYR A 172 -0.35 -10.08 0.99
C TYR A 172 0.13 -8.78 0.36
N LEU A 173 1.29 -8.80 -0.28
CA LEU A 173 1.84 -7.66 -1.01
C LEU A 173 1.80 -8.02 -2.50
N ILE A 174 1.06 -7.24 -3.29
CA ILE A 174 0.81 -7.49 -4.70
C ILE A 174 1.39 -6.33 -5.50
N GLU A 175 2.51 -6.54 -6.19
CA GLU A 175 3.19 -5.55 -7.03
C GLU A 175 2.65 -5.64 -8.47
N VAL A 176 1.60 -4.88 -8.79
CA VAL A 176 0.85 -4.97 -10.05
C VAL A 176 1.73 -4.78 -11.28
N GLU A 177 2.67 -3.84 -11.26
CA GLU A 177 3.54 -3.54 -12.38
C GLU A 177 4.53 -4.67 -12.72
N ARG A 178 4.88 -5.50 -11.73
CA ARG A 178 5.77 -6.66 -11.93
C ARG A 178 5.11 -7.84 -12.61
N PHE A 179 3.80 -7.89 -12.62
CA PHE A 179 3.07 -8.96 -13.27
C PHE A 179 3.37 -8.99 -14.77
N LYS A 180 3.74 -10.15 -15.31
CA LYS A 180 4.19 -10.33 -16.69
C LYS A 180 3.07 -10.74 -17.66
N ASP A 181 1.80 -10.58 -17.27
CA ASP A 181 0.60 -10.94 -18.03
C ASP A 181 0.51 -12.45 -18.41
N ILE A 182 1.18 -13.29 -17.61
CA ILE A 182 1.14 -14.76 -17.73
C ILE A 182 0.08 -15.27 -16.75
N ILE A 183 -1.00 -15.84 -17.29
CA ILE A 183 -2.16 -16.31 -16.50
C ILE A 183 -1.97 -17.77 -16.16
N GLN A 184 -1.89 -18.11 -14.88
CA GLN A 184 -1.77 -19.48 -14.34
C GLN A 184 -2.80 -19.76 -13.23
N SER A 185 -3.41 -18.70 -12.65
CA SER A 185 -4.33 -18.81 -11.52
C SER A 185 -5.44 -17.76 -11.62
N ASP A 186 -6.48 -17.92 -10.80
CA ASP A 186 -7.54 -16.92 -10.64
C ASP A 186 -6.98 -15.57 -10.18
N LEU A 187 -5.95 -15.58 -9.35
CA LEU A 187 -5.28 -14.35 -8.92
C LEU A 187 -4.62 -13.63 -10.10
N ASP A 188 -3.96 -14.35 -11.01
CA ASP A 188 -3.35 -13.75 -12.19
C ASP A 188 -4.39 -13.05 -13.08
N GLU A 189 -5.59 -13.60 -13.20
CA GLU A 189 -6.68 -12.95 -13.95
C GLU A 189 -7.08 -11.62 -13.31
N TRP A 190 -7.19 -11.57 -11.98
CA TRP A 190 -7.49 -10.35 -11.25
C TRP A 190 -6.36 -9.33 -11.34
N ILE A 191 -5.10 -9.75 -11.23
CA ILE A 191 -3.96 -8.83 -11.36
C ILE A 191 -3.83 -8.33 -12.80
N TYR A 192 -4.11 -9.17 -13.79
CA TYR A 192 -4.22 -8.73 -15.19
C TYR A 192 -5.28 -7.63 -15.35
N PHE A 193 -6.46 -7.82 -14.76
CA PHE A 193 -7.53 -6.83 -14.76
C PHE A 193 -7.10 -5.53 -14.08
N LEU A 194 -6.43 -5.62 -12.90
CA LEU A 194 -5.90 -4.47 -12.17
C LEU A 194 -4.86 -3.68 -12.96
N LYS A 195 -4.06 -4.38 -13.76
CA LYS A 195 -2.98 -3.78 -14.56
C LYS A 195 -3.46 -3.21 -15.90
N ASN A 196 -4.32 -3.95 -16.59
CA ASN A 196 -4.66 -3.69 -17.99
C ASN A 196 -6.07 -3.09 -18.20
N GLU A 197 -6.88 -2.95 -17.13
CA GLU A 197 -8.25 -2.40 -17.16
C GLU A 197 -9.19 -3.13 -18.12
N SER A 198 -8.90 -4.38 -18.37
CA SER A 198 -9.62 -5.24 -19.29
C SER A 198 -9.48 -6.71 -18.88
N ILE A 199 -10.41 -7.53 -19.32
CA ILE A 199 -10.34 -8.98 -19.15
C ILE A 199 -10.16 -9.66 -20.52
N ARG A 200 -9.66 -10.89 -20.50
CA ARG A 200 -9.66 -11.76 -21.67
C ARG A 200 -10.92 -12.62 -21.71
N ASP A 201 -11.31 -13.10 -22.87
CA ASP A 201 -12.51 -13.93 -23.04
C ASP A 201 -12.42 -15.28 -22.30
N ASP A 202 -11.21 -15.78 -22.08
CA ASP A 202 -10.91 -17.05 -21.42
C ASP A 202 -10.89 -16.96 -19.89
N PHE A 203 -11.02 -15.76 -19.30
CA PHE A 203 -11.03 -15.56 -17.84
C PHE A 203 -12.26 -16.19 -17.18
N LYS A 204 -12.03 -16.90 -16.06
CA LYS A 204 -13.03 -17.69 -15.35
C LYS A 204 -13.15 -17.38 -13.86
N SER A 205 -12.27 -16.54 -13.32
CA SER A 205 -12.27 -16.18 -11.90
C SER A 205 -13.65 -15.69 -11.47
N LYS A 206 -14.01 -16.04 -10.24
CA LYS A 206 -15.29 -15.66 -9.62
C LYS A 206 -15.53 -14.16 -9.77
N ASN A 207 -16.65 -13.78 -10.38
CA ASN A 207 -17.14 -12.41 -10.54
C ASN A 207 -16.25 -11.43 -11.36
N ILE A 208 -15.19 -11.87 -12.04
CA ILE A 208 -14.31 -10.98 -12.78
C ILE A 208 -15.01 -10.26 -13.95
N ARG A 209 -16.00 -10.90 -14.58
CA ARG A 209 -16.81 -10.27 -15.64
C ARG A 209 -17.68 -9.14 -15.10
N LYS A 210 -18.21 -9.28 -13.88
CA LYS A 210 -18.94 -8.21 -13.21
C LYS A 210 -18.05 -7.02 -12.89
N ALA A 211 -16.77 -7.26 -12.53
CA ALA A 211 -15.79 -6.19 -12.33
C ALA A 211 -15.59 -5.37 -13.62
N GLN A 212 -15.48 -6.03 -14.77
CA GLN A 212 -15.39 -5.37 -16.08
C GLN A 212 -16.64 -4.55 -16.39
N GLU A 213 -17.84 -5.12 -16.21
CA GLU A 213 -19.10 -4.41 -16.42
C GLU A 213 -19.21 -3.15 -15.57
N LYS A 214 -18.78 -3.21 -14.29
CA LYS A 214 -18.76 -2.04 -13.40
C LYS A 214 -17.76 -0.99 -13.84
N LEU A 215 -16.57 -1.41 -14.28
CA LEU A 215 -15.57 -0.49 -14.81
C LEU A 215 -16.11 0.25 -16.05
N ASP A 216 -16.78 -0.46 -16.94
CA ASP A 216 -17.35 0.13 -18.16
C ASP A 216 -18.47 1.13 -17.83
N LEU A 217 -19.32 0.82 -16.82
CA LEU A 217 -20.33 1.76 -16.34
C LEU A 217 -19.71 3.03 -15.74
N LEU A 218 -18.64 2.93 -14.96
CA LEU A 218 -17.91 4.08 -14.42
C LEU A 218 -17.33 4.97 -15.54
N LYS A 219 -16.82 4.36 -16.60
CA LYS A 219 -16.31 5.08 -17.78
C LYS A 219 -17.42 5.87 -18.52
N LEU A 220 -18.67 5.47 -18.40
CA LEU A 220 -19.82 6.09 -19.09
C LEU A 220 -20.52 7.18 -18.29
N SER A 221 -20.38 7.21 -16.95
CA SER A 221 -21.07 8.18 -16.09
C SER A 221 -20.42 9.57 -16.13
N PRO A 222 -21.16 10.64 -16.51
CA PRO A 222 -20.61 12.00 -16.51
C PRO A 222 -20.21 12.50 -15.12
N ASP A 223 -20.93 12.09 -14.07
CA ASP A 223 -20.65 12.51 -12.69
C ASP A 223 -19.42 11.80 -12.12
N GLU A 224 -19.25 10.53 -12.42
CA GLU A 224 -18.04 9.79 -12.08
C GLU A 224 -16.82 10.35 -12.81
N ARG A 225 -16.98 10.74 -14.06
CA ARG A 225 -15.90 11.39 -14.81
C ARG A 225 -15.46 12.71 -14.19
N LYS A 226 -16.38 13.54 -13.70
CA LYS A 226 -16.04 14.77 -12.97
C LYS A 226 -15.30 14.49 -11.66
N ARG A 227 -15.71 13.47 -10.91
CA ARG A 227 -15.01 13.06 -9.69
C ARG A 227 -13.60 12.57 -9.99
N TYR A 228 -13.45 11.81 -11.07
CA TYR A 228 -12.17 11.32 -11.55
C TYR A 228 -11.26 12.48 -12.01
N ASP A 229 -11.76 13.42 -12.80
CA ASP A 229 -11.00 14.59 -13.24
C ASP A 229 -10.50 15.40 -12.02
N LYS A 230 -11.34 15.58 -11.00
CA LYS A 230 -10.93 16.22 -9.74
C LYS A 230 -9.85 15.44 -9.00
N TYR A 231 -9.98 14.12 -8.96
CA TYR A 231 -8.96 13.23 -8.37
C TYR A 231 -7.62 13.36 -9.10
N LEU A 232 -7.62 13.35 -10.44
CA LEU A 232 -6.41 13.55 -11.24
C LEU A 232 -5.73 14.89 -11.00
N LEU A 233 -6.51 15.97 -10.85
CA LEU A 233 -5.98 17.30 -10.54
C LEU A 233 -5.30 17.32 -9.17
N ASN A 234 -5.91 16.71 -8.17
CA ASN A 234 -5.32 16.59 -6.83
C ASN A 234 -4.03 15.76 -6.87
N LEU A 235 -4.05 14.63 -7.54
CA LEU A 235 -2.88 13.76 -7.69
C LEU A 235 -1.73 14.46 -8.42
N ALA A 236 -2.02 15.18 -9.50
CA ALA A 236 -1.02 15.97 -10.22
C ALA A 236 -0.38 17.03 -9.31
N SER A 237 -1.20 17.71 -8.49
CA SER A 237 -0.69 18.67 -7.52
C SER A 237 0.18 18.05 -6.44
N GLU A 238 -0.19 16.86 -5.95
CA GLU A 238 0.64 16.13 -4.97
C GLU A 238 1.97 15.69 -5.58
N LEU A 239 1.96 15.20 -6.83
CA LEU A 239 3.16 14.83 -7.57
C LEU A 239 4.09 16.03 -7.80
N ASP A 240 3.54 17.17 -8.20
CA ASP A 240 4.32 18.40 -8.39
C ASP A 240 5.00 18.85 -7.08
N ILE A 241 4.31 18.72 -5.94
CA ILE A 241 4.88 19.04 -4.62
C ILE A 241 6.03 18.08 -4.27
N ILE A 242 5.87 16.78 -4.52
CA ILE A 242 6.90 15.77 -4.28
C ILE A 242 8.11 16.00 -5.18
N GLU A 243 7.89 16.26 -6.48
CA GLU A 243 8.95 16.54 -7.43
C GLU A 243 9.72 17.82 -7.06
N GLY A 244 9.01 18.88 -6.69
CA GLY A 244 9.63 20.12 -6.21
C GLY A 244 10.48 19.90 -4.95
N ALA A 245 9.99 19.14 -3.98
CA ALA A 245 10.77 18.81 -2.78
C ALA A 245 12.00 17.93 -3.10
N ARG A 246 11.90 17.05 -4.10
CA ARG A 246 13.01 16.22 -4.58
C ARG A 246 14.06 17.06 -5.28
N GLU A 247 13.66 17.96 -6.18
CA GLU A 247 14.56 18.87 -6.87
C GLU A 247 15.30 19.77 -5.89
N GLU A 248 14.57 20.37 -4.92
CA GLU A 248 15.19 21.15 -3.83
C GLU A 248 16.18 20.33 -3.01
N GLY A 249 15.82 19.08 -2.68
CA GLY A 249 16.70 18.16 -1.97
C GLY A 249 17.97 17.80 -2.74
N MET A 250 17.88 17.63 -4.06
CA MET A 250 19.02 17.37 -4.93
C MET A 250 19.93 18.58 -5.03
N GLU A 251 19.40 19.77 -5.33
CA GLU A 251 20.16 21.02 -5.39
C GLU A 251 20.89 21.30 -4.07
N LYS A 252 20.20 21.14 -2.96
CA LYS A 252 20.78 21.27 -1.63
C LYS A 252 21.91 20.26 -1.38
N GLY A 253 21.73 19.02 -1.84
CA GLY A 253 22.73 17.96 -1.77
C GLY A 253 23.99 18.26 -2.57
N GLU A 254 23.84 18.77 -3.79
CA GLU A 254 24.94 19.20 -4.65
C GLU A 254 25.73 20.35 -4.01
N LEU A 255 25.07 21.42 -3.57
CA LEU A 255 25.71 22.54 -2.89
C LEU A 255 26.51 22.10 -1.65
N ILE A 256 25.98 21.19 -0.85
CA ILE A 256 26.68 20.63 0.31
C ILE A 256 27.92 19.84 -0.13
N GLY A 257 27.80 19.07 -1.20
CA GLY A 257 28.94 18.34 -1.80
C GLY A 257 30.05 19.28 -2.24
N ASP A 258 29.69 20.30 -2.99
CA ASP A 258 30.60 21.30 -3.52
C ASP A 258 31.32 22.13 -2.41
N ILE A 259 30.57 22.53 -1.38
CA ILE A 259 31.15 23.23 -0.21
C ILE A 259 32.23 22.36 0.45
N ARG A 260 31.94 21.11 0.72
CA ARG A 260 32.87 20.18 1.38
C ARG A 260 34.08 19.89 0.52
N LEU A 261 33.88 19.74 -0.79
CA LEU A 261 34.94 19.56 -1.77
C LEU A 261 35.86 20.80 -1.81
N ALA A 262 35.28 22.01 -1.88
CA ALA A 262 36.03 23.27 -1.86
C ALA A 262 36.82 23.48 -0.56
N GLN A 263 36.24 23.14 0.58
CA GLN A 263 36.96 23.16 1.88
C GLN A 263 38.14 22.19 1.89
N SER A 264 37.93 20.96 1.43
CA SER A 264 39.01 19.96 1.35
C SER A 264 40.14 20.41 0.43
N ALA A 265 39.82 20.93 -0.76
CA ALA A 265 40.82 21.40 -1.74
C ALA A 265 41.66 22.57 -1.23
N LYS A 266 41.11 23.37 -0.29
CA LYS A 266 41.79 24.52 0.33
C LYS A 266 42.45 24.18 1.68
N GLY A 267 42.45 22.93 2.11
CA GLY A 267 42.99 22.49 3.39
C GLY A 267 42.25 23.06 4.61
N LEU A 268 41.00 23.46 4.43
CA LEU A 268 40.12 23.98 5.49
C LEU A 268 39.44 22.82 6.25
N SER A 269 38.99 23.09 7.46
CA SER A 269 38.14 22.17 8.22
C SER A 269 36.86 21.90 7.47
N ILE A 270 36.51 20.62 7.26
CA ILE A 270 35.30 20.21 6.53
C ILE A 270 34.10 20.35 7.47
N SER A 271 33.13 21.15 7.06
CA SER A 271 31.88 21.36 7.82
C SER A 271 31.08 20.05 7.99
N ASP A 272 30.43 19.91 9.11
CA ASP A 272 29.51 18.76 9.35
C ASP A 272 28.34 18.79 8.38
N LYS A 273 27.99 17.61 7.85
CA LYS A 273 26.93 17.49 6.86
C LYS A 273 25.54 17.86 7.43
N ASN A 274 25.32 17.57 8.71
CA ASN A 274 24.00 17.85 9.34
C ASN A 274 23.85 19.33 9.64
N GLU A 275 24.96 20.04 9.99
CA GLU A 275 24.92 21.50 10.11
C GLU A 275 24.62 22.18 8.78
N LEU A 276 25.24 21.72 7.68
CA LEU A 276 24.96 22.26 6.35
C LEU A 276 23.51 22.00 5.90
N LYS A 277 22.93 20.87 6.26
CA LYS A 277 21.52 20.54 5.94
C LYS A 277 20.52 21.52 6.59
N GLN A 278 20.87 22.21 7.65
CA GLN A 278 19.99 23.18 8.31
C GLN A 278 19.94 24.53 7.56
N LEU A 279 20.91 24.77 6.69
CA LEU A 279 20.98 26.03 5.92
C LEU A 279 20.02 26.00 4.73
N SER A 280 19.53 27.18 4.32
CA SER A 280 18.79 27.35 3.08
C SER A 280 19.71 27.19 1.85
N ILE A 281 19.11 26.95 0.68
CA ILE A 281 19.85 26.90 -0.60
C ILE A 281 20.64 28.19 -0.83
N GLU A 282 20.02 29.34 -0.54
CA GLU A 282 20.66 30.65 -0.68
C GLU A 282 21.88 30.82 0.26
N GLU A 283 21.79 30.33 1.49
CA GLU A 283 22.90 30.37 2.46
C GLU A 283 24.04 29.45 2.04
N LEU A 284 23.71 28.25 1.54
CA LEU A 284 24.68 27.33 0.98
C LEU A 284 25.38 27.90 -0.25
N ALA A 285 24.63 28.48 -1.18
CA ALA A 285 25.17 29.11 -2.37
C ALA A 285 26.11 30.27 -2.02
N ARG A 286 25.75 31.14 -1.06
CA ARG A 286 26.60 32.21 -0.55
C ARG A 286 27.88 31.66 0.09
N LYS A 287 27.77 30.61 0.89
CA LYS A 287 28.92 29.96 1.52
C LYS A 287 29.89 29.38 0.48
N LEU A 288 29.36 28.72 -0.55
CA LEU A 288 30.15 28.18 -1.67
C LEU A 288 30.87 29.34 -2.43
N GLN A 289 30.16 30.41 -2.76
CA GLN A 289 30.77 31.58 -3.42
C GLN A 289 31.89 32.21 -2.60
N CYS A 290 31.71 32.33 -1.29
CA CYS A 290 32.76 32.81 -0.41
C CYS A 290 34.01 31.90 -0.47
N LEU A 291 33.83 30.58 -0.42
CA LEU A 291 34.95 29.62 -0.53
C LEU A 291 35.66 29.71 -1.87
N ILE A 292 34.94 29.87 -2.97
CA ILE A 292 35.53 30.00 -4.32
C ILE A 292 36.36 31.28 -4.43
N ARG A 293 35.92 32.41 -3.83
CA ARG A 293 36.60 33.72 -3.87
C ARG A 293 37.81 33.80 -2.95
N MET A 294 37.95 32.94 -1.95
CA MET A 294 39.15 32.89 -1.10
C MET A 294 40.36 32.50 -1.97
N LYS A 295 41.31 33.41 -2.13
CA LYS A 295 42.59 33.11 -2.79
C LYS A 295 43.34 32.05 -1.97
N SER A 296 43.89 31.08 -2.69
CA SER A 296 44.76 30.02 -2.11
C SER A 296 45.92 30.63 -1.37
#